data_13e7dab73d6f121d0a810866317f8a37
#
_entry.id   13e7dab73d6f121d0a810866317f8a37
#
_cell.length_a   1.000
_cell.length_b   1.000
_cell.length_c   1.000
_cell.angle_alpha   90.00
_cell.angle_beta   90.00
_cell.angle_gamma   90.00
#
_symmetry.space_group_name_H-M   'P 1'
#
loop_
_entity.id
_entity.type
_entity.pdbx_description
1 polymer ?
#
loop_
_entity_poly.entity_id
_entity_poly.type
_entity_poly.pdbx_seq_one_letter_code
_entity_poly.pdbx_strand_id
1 'polypeptide(L)'
;MEVTLEDAKAYLRVTTGDEDELIKSLISAATKQVQDITRQSDEEFMANEEKALIRIRVAILYTVAYLYEHREEADHHALNMTLRSLLFGTRKEGF
;
A
#
# COMPACT_ATOMS: atom_id res chain seq x y z
N MET A 1 -4.22 -0.13 -12.26
CA MET A 1 -3.66 -1.20 -11.40
C MET A 1 -4.23 -1.02 -9.99
N GLU A 2 -4.99 -1.97 -9.55
CA GLU A 2 -5.57 -1.94 -8.22
C GLU A 2 -5.19 -3.19 -7.44
N VAL A 3 -5.08 -3.02 -6.13
CA VAL A 3 -4.98 -4.16 -5.22
C VAL A 3 -6.41 -4.51 -4.83
N THR A 4 -6.85 -5.69 -5.19
CA THR A 4 -8.22 -6.13 -4.92
C THR A 4 -8.32 -6.78 -3.54
N LEU A 5 -9.57 -6.97 -3.07
CA LEU A 5 -9.81 -7.70 -1.83
C LEU A 5 -9.20 -9.10 -1.90
N GLU A 6 -9.37 -9.79 -3.01
CA GLU A 6 -8.82 -11.13 -3.21
C GLU A 6 -7.29 -11.12 -3.11
N ASP A 7 -6.64 -10.12 -3.71
CA ASP A 7 -5.19 -9.98 -3.64
C ASP A 7 -4.73 -9.83 -2.19
N ALA A 8 -5.38 -8.96 -1.45
CA ALA A 8 -5.01 -8.70 -0.06
C ALA A 8 -5.26 -9.92 0.81
N LYS A 9 -6.39 -10.59 0.63
CA LYS A 9 -6.71 -11.79 1.40
C LYS A 9 -5.71 -12.91 1.12
N ALA A 10 -5.30 -13.08 -0.14
CA ALA A 10 -4.29 -14.07 -0.49
C ALA A 10 -2.95 -13.74 0.17
N TYR A 11 -2.58 -12.48 0.16
CA TYR A 11 -1.32 -12.02 0.77
C TYR A 11 -1.34 -12.23 2.30
N LEU A 12 -2.47 -11.96 2.94
CA LEU A 12 -2.65 -12.13 4.38
C LEU A 12 -2.96 -13.57 4.80
N ARG A 13 -3.23 -14.45 3.83
CA ARG A 13 -3.66 -15.82 4.05
C ARG A 13 -4.98 -15.90 4.82
N VAL A 14 -5.89 -14.99 4.51
CA VAL A 14 -7.24 -14.96 5.08
C VAL A 14 -8.18 -15.68 4.14
N THR A 15 -8.91 -16.68 4.66
CA THR A 15 -9.80 -17.51 3.85
C THR A 15 -11.28 -17.31 4.15
N THR A 16 -11.62 -16.55 5.19
CA THR A 16 -13.01 -16.29 5.58
C THR A 16 -13.44 -14.91 5.16
N GLY A 17 -14.74 -14.64 5.23
CA GLY A 17 -15.28 -13.32 4.89
C GLY A 17 -15.47 -12.39 6.09
N ASP A 18 -15.09 -12.85 7.28
CA ASP A 18 -15.39 -12.13 8.53
C ASP A 18 -14.79 -10.73 8.60
N GLU A 19 -13.64 -10.51 7.96
CA GLU A 19 -12.94 -9.25 8.01
C GLU A 19 -12.87 -8.53 6.66
N ASP A 20 -13.71 -8.91 5.71
CA ASP A 20 -13.69 -8.33 4.37
C ASP A 20 -13.81 -6.80 4.39
N GLU A 21 -14.74 -6.26 5.19
CA GLU A 21 -14.92 -4.80 5.25
C GLU A 21 -13.70 -4.11 5.86
N LEU A 22 -13.12 -4.70 6.89
CA LEU A 22 -11.89 -4.19 7.48
C LEU A 22 -10.77 -4.17 6.43
N ILE A 23 -10.59 -5.28 5.73
CA ILE A 23 -9.51 -5.39 4.73
C ILE A 23 -9.72 -4.39 3.60
N LYS A 24 -10.95 -4.19 3.15
CA LYS A 24 -11.25 -3.16 2.14
C LYS A 24 -10.84 -1.77 2.62
N SER A 25 -11.13 -1.44 3.88
CA SER A 25 -10.74 -0.17 4.47
C SER A 25 -9.22 -0.02 4.52
N LEU A 26 -8.51 -1.10 4.85
CA LEU A 26 -7.06 -1.09 4.90
C LEU A 26 -6.45 -0.91 3.51
N ILE A 27 -7.04 -1.51 2.47
CA ILE A 27 -6.58 -1.33 1.10
C ILE A 27 -6.69 0.14 0.70
N SER A 28 -7.81 0.77 1.02
CA SER A 28 -8.05 2.18 0.72
C SER A 28 -7.02 3.07 1.42
N ALA A 29 -6.84 2.86 2.71
CA ALA A 29 -5.88 3.62 3.51
C ALA A 29 -4.45 3.39 3.03
N ALA A 30 -4.09 2.13 2.74
CA ALA A 30 -2.76 1.78 2.28
C ALA A 30 -2.44 2.41 0.92
N THR A 31 -3.41 2.38 0.01
CA THR A 31 -3.24 2.96 -1.32
C THR A 31 -2.97 4.46 -1.21
N LYS A 32 -3.73 5.15 -0.37
CA LYS A 32 -3.54 6.58 -0.15
C LYS A 32 -2.19 6.87 0.48
N GLN A 33 -1.79 6.09 1.46
CA GLN A 33 -0.50 6.26 2.13
C GLN A 33 0.66 6.07 1.16
N VAL A 34 0.59 5.04 0.32
CA VAL A 34 1.62 4.80 -0.69
C VAL A 34 1.67 5.93 -1.70
N GLN A 35 0.51 6.39 -2.16
CA GLN A 35 0.44 7.53 -3.08
C GLN A 35 1.08 8.78 -2.46
N ASP A 36 0.79 9.06 -1.21
CA ASP A 36 1.37 10.21 -0.51
C ASP A 36 2.90 10.12 -0.43
N ILE A 37 3.41 8.92 -0.22
CA ILE A 37 4.87 8.68 -0.18
C ILE A 37 5.49 8.96 -1.55
N THR A 38 4.82 8.61 -2.64
CA THR A 38 5.33 8.86 -4.00
C THR A 38 5.26 10.32 -4.38
N ARG A 39 4.44 11.10 -3.68
CA ARG A 39 4.22 12.52 -3.95
C ARG A 39 3.65 12.78 -5.34
N GLN A 40 2.90 11.83 -5.87
CA GLN A 40 2.27 11.90 -7.18
C GLN A 40 0.81 12.31 -7.07
N SER A 41 0.32 13.06 -8.05
CA SER A 41 -1.12 13.35 -8.18
C SER A 41 -1.85 12.05 -8.54
N ASP A 42 -3.18 12.08 -8.47
CA ASP A 42 -3.98 10.91 -8.85
C ASP A 42 -3.67 10.47 -10.29
N GLU A 43 -3.55 11.43 -11.21
CA GLU A 43 -3.25 11.12 -12.61
C GLU A 43 -1.85 10.51 -12.75
N GLU A 44 -0.86 11.07 -12.09
CA GLU A 44 0.52 10.56 -12.12
C GLU A 44 0.60 9.17 -11.53
N PHE A 45 -0.12 8.96 -10.43
CA PHE A 45 -0.12 7.68 -9.74
C PHE A 45 -0.68 6.57 -10.64
N MET A 46 -1.76 6.87 -11.36
CA MET A 46 -2.39 5.90 -12.26
C MET A 46 -1.60 5.68 -13.54
N ALA A 47 -0.72 6.61 -13.90
CA ALA A 47 0.02 6.56 -15.15
C ALA A 47 1.44 6.00 -15.02
N ASN A 48 1.80 5.45 -13.87
CA ASN A 48 3.13 4.88 -13.66
C ASN A 48 3.42 3.74 -14.64
N GLU A 49 4.70 3.59 -14.99
CA GLU A 49 5.17 2.49 -15.82
C GLU A 49 4.95 1.15 -15.11
N GLU A 50 4.90 0.07 -15.89
CA GLU A 50 4.65 -1.26 -15.34
C GLU A 50 5.60 -1.64 -14.20
N LYS A 51 6.89 -1.35 -14.33
CA LYS A 51 7.87 -1.66 -13.27
C LYS A 51 7.57 -0.90 -11.98
N ALA A 52 7.16 0.37 -12.11
CA ALA A 52 6.79 1.18 -10.97
C ALA A 52 5.48 0.67 -10.35
N LEU A 53 4.53 0.26 -11.19
CA LEU A 53 3.26 -0.29 -10.71
C LEU A 53 3.46 -1.56 -9.89
N ILE A 54 4.41 -2.41 -10.30
CA ILE A 54 4.73 -3.62 -9.53
C ILE A 54 5.24 -3.24 -8.14
N ARG A 55 6.15 -2.27 -8.06
CA ARG A 55 6.67 -1.81 -6.77
C ARG A 55 5.58 -1.17 -5.90
N ILE A 56 4.71 -0.39 -6.53
CA ILE A 56 3.58 0.25 -5.84
C ILE A 56 2.66 -0.82 -5.28
N ARG A 57 2.34 -1.85 -6.06
CA ARG A 57 1.49 -2.95 -5.63
C ARG A 57 2.09 -3.67 -4.42
N VAL A 58 3.38 -3.98 -4.48
CA VAL A 58 4.08 -4.61 -3.35
C VAL A 58 4.01 -3.71 -2.11
N ALA A 59 4.22 -2.41 -2.29
CA ALA A 59 4.17 -1.46 -1.18
C ALA A 59 2.77 -1.38 -0.57
N ILE A 60 1.72 -1.41 -1.38
CA ILE A 60 0.34 -1.39 -0.88
C ILE A 60 0.05 -2.66 -0.08
N LEU A 61 0.41 -3.83 -0.62
CA LEU A 61 0.19 -5.10 0.07
C LEU A 61 0.98 -5.16 1.39
N TYR A 62 2.22 -4.69 1.38
CA TYR A 62 3.02 -4.63 2.59
C TYR A 62 2.35 -3.74 3.64
N THR A 63 1.83 -2.58 3.22
CA THR A 63 1.17 -1.65 4.11
C THR A 63 -0.11 -2.24 4.69
N VAL A 64 -0.91 -2.91 3.84
CA VAL A 64 -2.12 -3.60 4.30
C VAL A 64 -1.77 -4.62 5.38
N ALA A 65 -0.76 -5.44 5.12
CA ALA A 65 -0.34 -6.48 6.07
C ALA A 65 0.15 -5.86 7.37
N TYR A 66 0.95 -4.80 7.29
CA TYR A 66 1.46 -4.13 8.47
C TYR A 66 0.30 -3.57 9.31
N LEU A 67 -0.62 -2.86 8.69
CA LEU A 67 -1.76 -2.27 9.39
C LEU A 67 -2.69 -3.33 9.96
N TYR A 68 -2.86 -4.43 9.25
CA TYR A 68 -3.69 -5.55 9.69
C TYR A 68 -3.12 -6.19 10.96
N GLU A 69 -1.80 -6.38 11.00
CA GLU A 69 -1.12 -7.04 12.12
C GLU A 69 -0.88 -6.11 13.31
N HIS A 70 -0.83 -4.80 13.08
CA HIS A 70 -0.48 -3.82 14.11
C HIS A 70 -1.59 -2.80 14.33
N ARG A 71 -2.84 -3.25 14.33
CA ARG A 71 -4.00 -2.35 14.41
C ARG A 71 -3.99 -1.39 15.59
N GLU A 72 -3.43 -1.81 16.70
CA GLU A 72 -3.41 -1.01 17.93
C GLU A 72 -2.08 -0.32 18.19
N GLU A 73 -1.02 -0.78 17.57
CA GLU A 73 0.34 -0.33 17.85
C GLU A 73 1.13 0.02 16.59
N ALA A 74 0.45 0.47 15.55
CA ALA A 74 1.13 0.78 14.30
C ALA A 74 2.17 1.90 14.49
N ASP A 75 3.40 1.63 14.10
CA ASP A 75 4.46 2.63 14.06
C ASP A 75 4.51 3.21 12.65
N HIS A 76 3.76 4.28 12.44
CA HIS A 76 3.66 4.90 11.12
C HIS A 76 4.98 5.52 10.66
N HIS A 77 5.83 5.95 11.59
CA HIS A 77 7.14 6.46 11.23
C HIS A 77 8.02 5.37 10.63
N ALA A 78 8.10 4.22 11.30
CA ALA A 78 8.89 3.09 10.81
C ALA A 78 8.33 2.58 9.49
N LEU A 79 7.00 2.49 9.38
CA LEU A 79 6.34 2.07 8.16
C LEU A 79 6.69 3.00 7.01
N ASN A 80 6.60 4.32 7.23
CA ASN A 80 6.90 5.31 6.20
C ASN A 80 8.36 5.23 5.74
N MET A 81 9.29 4.99 6.66
CA MET A 81 10.70 4.82 6.30
C MET A 81 10.89 3.60 5.38
N THR A 82 10.21 2.50 5.70
CA THR A 82 10.25 1.30 4.87
C THR A 82 9.65 1.57 3.49
N LEU A 83 8.51 2.25 3.44
CA LEU A 83 7.84 2.57 2.17
C LEU A 83 8.69 3.50 1.31
N ARG A 84 9.36 4.47 1.91
CA ARG A 84 10.27 5.35 1.18
C ARG A 84 11.38 4.55 0.51
N SER A 85 11.92 3.56 1.23
CA SER A 85 12.95 2.69 0.69
C SER A 85 12.42 1.87 -0.49
N LEU A 86 11.25 1.26 -0.33
CA LEU A 86 10.62 0.45 -1.39
C LEU A 86 10.28 1.26 -2.62
N LEU A 87 9.93 2.54 -2.44
CA LEU A 87 9.41 3.40 -3.50
C LEU A 87 10.45 4.41 -3.99
N PHE A 88 11.70 4.27 -3.59
CA PHE A 88 12.74 5.26 -3.88
C PHE A 88 12.78 5.66 -5.35
N GLY A 89 12.75 4.71 -6.26
CA GLY A 89 12.80 4.99 -7.71
C GLY A 89 11.50 5.53 -8.29
N THR A 90 10.41 5.59 -7.50
CA THR A 90 9.09 6.02 -7.96
C THR A 90 8.74 7.42 -7.47
N ARG A 91 9.37 7.87 -6.37
CA ARG A 91 9.06 9.17 -5.77
C ARG A 91 9.51 10.31 -6.66
N LYS A 92 8.71 11.39 -6.67
CA LYS A 92 9.09 12.63 -7.34
C LYS A 92 10.21 13.33 -6.58
N GLU A 93 11.06 14.03 -7.29
CA GLU A 93 12.12 14.84 -6.69
C GLU A 93 11.55 16.04 -5.94
N GLY A 94 12.39 16.63 -5.09
CA GLY A 94 12.05 17.86 -4.40
C GLY A 94 11.30 17.69 -3.09
N PHE A 95 11.27 16.53 -2.54
CA PHE A 95 10.62 16.28 -1.26
C PHE A 95 11.59 16.37 -0.08
#